data_ad1cc658e3eb933aa7ae36d2b7766721
#
_entry.id   ad1cc658e3eb933aa7ae36d2b7766721
#
_cell.length_a   1.000
_cell.length_b   1.000
_cell.length_c   1.000
_cell.angle_alpha   90.00
_cell.angle_beta   90.00
_cell.angle_gamma   90.00
#
_symmetry.space_group_name_H-M   'P 1'
#
loop_
_entity.id
_entity.type
_entity.pdbx_description
1 polymer ?
#
loop_
_entity_poly.entity_id
_entity_poly.type
_entity_poly.pdbx_seq_one_letter_code
_entity_poly.pdbx_strand_id
1 'polypeptide(L)'
;MTAWKNAFTPCLMILICVSAGLGQAPPEIKVKLDAKIKQLAAFSTDSEIVKEVKAHNAAPASAEAAAMTNDQWHSLTVLDPFVRTTAKTTLSEYLKTKKNADDTIAKVFVSGADGSKVGFDAKTEHWTHKGMPKHEVPMTGATWIGSVKMDDSTGQQLIQVGLPVLDGGKPIGSIVFGLRVDKLR
;
A
#
# COMPACT_ATOMS: atom_id res chain seq x y z
N MET A 1 -56.10 -3.54 -42.27
CA MET A 1 -55.27 -2.55 -41.52
C MET A 1 -55.09 -3.03 -40.07
N THR A 2 -54.08 -3.78 -39.78
CA THR A 2 -53.82 -4.37 -38.43
C THR A 2 -52.55 -3.80 -37.92
N ALA A 3 -52.62 -2.99 -36.84
CA ALA A 3 -51.53 -2.35 -36.18
C ALA A 3 -50.84 -3.34 -35.23
N TRP A 4 -49.56 -3.57 -35.45
CA TRP A 4 -48.69 -4.41 -34.61
C TRP A 4 -48.15 -3.54 -33.48
N LYS A 5 -48.55 -3.84 -32.23
CA LYS A 5 -48.00 -3.22 -31.02
C LYS A 5 -46.73 -3.97 -30.61
N ASN A 6 -45.57 -3.35 -30.81
CA ASN A 6 -44.31 -3.83 -30.24
C ASN A 6 -44.25 -3.56 -28.72
N ALA A 7 -44.30 -4.63 -27.93
CA ALA A 7 -44.04 -4.56 -26.51
C ALA A 7 -42.52 -4.66 -26.27
N PHE A 8 -41.91 -3.55 -25.85
CA PHE A 8 -40.55 -3.52 -25.34
C PHE A 8 -40.56 -4.05 -23.91
N THR A 9 -39.95 -5.21 -23.68
CA THR A 9 -39.70 -5.75 -22.35
C THR A 9 -38.34 -5.21 -21.90
N PRO A 10 -38.23 -4.47 -20.79
CA PRO A 10 -36.93 -4.07 -20.28
C PRO A 10 -36.22 -5.28 -19.67
N CYS A 11 -35.09 -5.64 -20.26
CA CYS A 11 -34.16 -6.63 -19.70
C CYS A 11 -33.49 -6.02 -18.44
N LEU A 12 -33.92 -6.48 -17.28
CA LEU A 12 -33.33 -6.11 -15.99
C LEU A 12 -31.96 -6.78 -15.90
N MET A 13 -30.89 -6.01 -16.21
CA MET A 13 -29.50 -6.43 -15.95
C MET A 13 -29.29 -6.47 -14.45
N ILE A 14 -29.32 -7.66 -13.87
CA ILE A 14 -28.85 -7.90 -12.49
C ILE A 14 -27.33 -7.83 -12.52
N LEU A 15 -26.82 -6.71 -12.02
CA LEU A 15 -25.38 -6.53 -11.77
C LEU A 15 -25.02 -7.41 -10.58
N ILE A 16 -24.53 -8.63 -10.83
CA ILE A 16 -23.96 -9.49 -9.79
C ILE A 16 -22.59 -8.90 -9.44
N CYS A 17 -22.54 -8.11 -8.36
CA CYS A 17 -21.28 -7.79 -7.69
C CYS A 17 -20.70 -9.09 -7.12
N VAL A 18 -19.77 -9.70 -7.84
CA VAL A 18 -18.92 -10.75 -7.30
C VAL A 18 -17.97 -10.07 -6.31
N SER A 19 -18.35 -10.01 -5.04
CA SER A 19 -17.43 -9.71 -3.96
C SER A 19 -16.47 -10.88 -3.84
N ALA A 20 -15.26 -10.74 -4.41
CA ALA A 20 -14.17 -11.65 -4.16
C ALA A 20 -13.98 -11.76 -2.63
N GLY A 21 -14.06 -12.98 -2.10
CA GLY A 21 -13.99 -13.29 -0.68
C GLY A 21 -12.67 -12.83 -0.08
N LEU A 22 -12.64 -11.61 0.42
CA LEU A 22 -11.67 -11.13 1.38
C LEU A 22 -12.04 -11.76 2.71
N GLY A 23 -11.14 -12.43 3.37
CA GLY A 23 -11.30 -12.85 4.77
C GLY A 23 -11.68 -11.61 5.58
N GLN A 24 -12.97 -11.42 5.81
CA GLN A 24 -13.51 -10.20 6.40
C GLN A 24 -13.03 -10.11 7.85
N ALA A 25 -12.39 -9.00 8.19
CA ALA A 25 -12.13 -8.68 9.57
C ALA A 25 -13.46 -8.67 10.34
N PRO A 26 -13.49 -9.16 11.62
CA PRO A 26 -14.67 -9.10 12.46
C PRO A 26 -15.29 -7.70 12.44
N PRO A 27 -16.62 -7.55 12.54
CA PRO A 27 -17.29 -6.25 12.41
C PRO A 27 -16.75 -5.16 13.33
N GLU A 28 -16.33 -5.50 14.54
CA GLU A 28 -15.74 -4.57 15.51
C GLU A 28 -14.39 -4.03 15.05
N ILE A 29 -13.57 -4.89 14.45
CA ILE A 29 -12.27 -4.49 13.87
C ILE A 29 -12.52 -3.60 12.65
N LYS A 30 -13.54 -3.90 11.84
CA LYS A 30 -13.85 -3.12 10.64
C LYS A 30 -14.12 -1.65 10.94
N VAL A 31 -14.93 -1.34 11.95
CA VAL A 31 -15.24 0.07 12.31
C VAL A 31 -13.97 0.81 12.71
N LYS A 32 -13.13 0.21 13.54
CA LYS A 32 -11.86 0.84 13.98
C LYS A 32 -10.84 0.93 12.85
N LEU A 33 -10.80 -0.08 11.96
CA LEU A 33 -9.98 -0.05 10.77
C LEU A 33 -10.39 1.09 9.83
N ASP A 34 -11.68 1.27 9.57
CA ASP A 34 -12.20 2.35 8.72
C ASP A 34 -11.87 3.73 9.32
N ALA A 35 -11.99 3.89 10.63
CA ALA A 35 -11.57 5.11 11.33
C ALA A 35 -10.06 5.34 11.21
N LYS A 36 -9.26 4.28 11.34
CA LYS A 36 -7.80 4.35 11.20
C LYS A 36 -7.38 4.71 9.78
N ILE A 37 -8.01 4.13 8.76
CA ILE A 37 -7.75 4.47 7.35
C ILE A 37 -8.00 5.96 7.08
N LYS A 38 -9.07 6.54 7.65
CA LYS A 38 -9.32 7.98 7.53
C LYS A 38 -8.19 8.84 8.11
N GLN A 39 -7.60 8.42 9.24
CA GLN A 39 -6.42 9.10 9.82
C GLN A 39 -5.20 8.95 8.92
N LEU A 40 -4.96 7.74 8.39
CA LEU A 40 -3.83 7.45 7.52
C LEU A 40 -3.94 8.15 6.15
N ALA A 41 -5.13 8.54 5.72
CA ALA A 41 -5.33 9.24 4.45
C ALA A 41 -4.53 10.57 4.36
N ALA A 42 -4.19 11.19 5.49
CA ALA A 42 -3.32 12.37 5.53
C ALA A 42 -1.92 12.09 4.93
N PHE A 43 -1.44 10.87 5.00
CA PHE A 43 -0.15 10.48 4.42
C PHE A 43 -0.16 10.47 2.89
N SER A 44 -1.32 10.35 2.26
CA SER A 44 -1.44 10.36 0.79
C SER A 44 -1.00 11.69 0.17
N THR A 45 -1.10 12.79 0.90
CA THR A 45 -0.73 14.14 0.44
C THR A 45 0.34 14.78 1.33
N ASP A 46 0.98 13.99 2.20
CA ASP A 46 2.07 14.47 3.06
C ASP A 46 3.22 15.00 2.21
N SER A 47 3.63 16.24 2.45
CA SER A 47 4.57 16.98 1.60
C SER A 47 5.95 16.33 1.55
N GLU A 48 6.43 15.72 2.64
CA GLU A 48 7.73 15.05 2.65
C GLU A 48 7.67 13.75 1.84
N ILE A 49 6.60 12.98 1.98
CA ILE A 49 6.40 11.75 1.20
C ILE A 49 6.27 12.07 -0.29
N VAL A 50 5.41 13.03 -0.64
CA VAL A 50 5.20 13.45 -2.05
C VAL A 50 6.50 13.94 -2.68
N LYS A 51 7.26 14.77 -1.98
CA LYS A 51 8.57 15.29 -2.42
C LYS A 51 9.54 14.15 -2.74
N GLU A 52 9.72 13.21 -1.82
CA GLU A 52 10.67 12.11 -1.99
C GLU A 52 10.23 11.13 -3.10
N VAL A 53 8.92 10.84 -3.22
CA VAL A 53 8.39 10.01 -4.32
C VAL A 53 8.56 10.71 -5.67
N LYS A 54 8.33 12.02 -5.76
CA LYS A 54 8.60 12.79 -7.00
C LYS A 54 10.06 12.76 -7.39
N ALA A 55 10.96 12.97 -6.42
CA ALA A 55 12.40 12.93 -6.67
C ALA A 55 12.83 11.54 -7.17
N HIS A 56 12.33 10.47 -6.55
CA HIS A 56 12.59 9.10 -6.97
C HIS A 56 12.09 8.83 -8.39
N ASN A 57 10.86 9.23 -8.72
CA ASN A 57 10.27 9.02 -10.05
C ASN A 57 10.94 9.82 -11.16
N ALA A 58 11.56 10.94 -10.83
CA ALA A 58 12.26 11.80 -11.77
C ALA A 58 13.74 11.41 -11.99
N ALA A 59 14.34 10.71 -11.02
CA ALA A 59 15.73 10.30 -11.07
C ALA A 59 15.87 8.90 -11.71
N PRO A 60 16.91 8.66 -12.54
CA PRO A 60 17.22 7.29 -12.93
C PRO A 60 17.63 6.49 -11.70
N ALA A 61 17.10 5.27 -11.57
CA ALA A 61 17.55 4.36 -10.53
C ALA A 61 19.07 4.11 -10.68
N SER A 62 19.78 3.94 -9.57
CA SER A 62 21.16 3.46 -9.64
C SER A 62 21.18 2.09 -10.33
N ALA A 63 22.29 1.73 -10.97
CA ALA A 63 22.44 0.45 -11.66
C ALA A 63 22.12 -0.73 -10.72
N GLU A 64 22.53 -0.64 -9.45
CA GLU A 64 22.26 -1.63 -8.42
C GLU A 64 20.76 -1.70 -8.09
N ALA A 65 20.10 -0.56 -7.90
CA ALA A 65 18.65 -0.49 -7.61
C ALA A 65 17.80 -0.99 -8.80
N ALA A 66 18.20 -0.66 -10.03
CA ALA A 66 17.51 -1.09 -11.24
C ALA A 66 17.65 -2.60 -11.51
N ALA A 67 18.79 -3.19 -11.13
CA ALA A 67 19.05 -4.62 -11.27
C ALA A 67 18.50 -5.47 -10.11
N MET A 68 18.12 -4.85 -8.99
CA MET A 68 17.69 -5.54 -7.77
C MET A 68 16.38 -6.31 -7.99
N THR A 69 16.45 -7.62 -7.88
CA THR A 69 15.27 -8.50 -7.87
C THR A 69 14.75 -8.73 -6.45
N ASN A 70 13.52 -9.23 -6.31
CA ASN A 70 12.98 -9.59 -5.01
C ASN A 70 13.75 -10.74 -4.33
N ASP A 71 14.24 -11.71 -5.11
CA ASP A 71 15.04 -12.83 -4.60
C ASP A 71 16.40 -12.35 -4.08
N GLN A 72 17.07 -11.48 -4.83
CA GLN A 72 18.32 -10.84 -4.38
C GLN A 72 18.08 -10.03 -3.11
N TRP A 73 17.05 -9.16 -3.10
CA TRP A 73 16.69 -8.39 -1.92
C TRP A 73 16.39 -9.28 -0.70
N HIS A 74 15.67 -10.39 -0.90
CA HIS A 74 15.34 -11.32 0.17
C HIS A 74 16.62 -11.93 0.80
N SER A 75 17.63 -12.25 -0.02
CA SER A 75 18.89 -12.80 0.45
C SER A 75 19.80 -11.82 1.20
N LEU A 76 19.62 -10.49 0.98
CA LEU A 76 20.38 -9.47 1.70
C LEU A 76 19.97 -9.40 3.18
N THR A 77 20.93 -9.07 4.02
CA THR A 77 20.70 -8.82 5.44
C THR A 77 20.59 -7.32 5.74
N VAL A 78 20.19 -6.95 6.93
CA VAL A 78 20.19 -5.53 7.38
C VAL A 78 21.59 -4.92 7.48
N LEU A 79 22.64 -5.74 7.41
CA LEU A 79 24.04 -5.30 7.45
C LEU A 79 24.60 -4.96 6.07
N ASP A 80 23.93 -5.39 5.00
CA ASP A 80 24.36 -5.11 3.64
C ASP A 80 24.38 -3.61 3.34
N PRO A 81 25.42 -3.10 2.66
CA PRO A 81 25.58 -1.68 2.38
C PRO A 81 24.38 -1.09 1.64
N PHE A 82 23.82 -1.81 0.64
CA PHE A 82 22.66 -1.36 -0.11
C PHE A 82 21.42 -1.20 0.79
N VAL A 83 21.14 -2.22 1.64
CA VAL A 83 20.02 -2.15 2.60
C VAL A 83 20.21 -1.01 3.58
N ARG A 84 21.43 -0.85 4.12
CA ARG A 84 21.75 0.20 5.10
C ARG A 84 21.60 1.61 4.50
N THR A 85 22.04 1.80 3.27
CA THR A 85 21.94 3.08 2.58
C THR A 85 20.45 3.42 2.32
N THR A 86 19.68 2.47 1.81
CA THR A 86 18.24 2.67 1.56
C THR A 86 17.45 2.87 2.85
N ALA A 87 17.85 2.20 3.95
CA ALA A 87 17.19 2.34 5.26
C ALA A 87 17.49 3.66 5.97
N LYS A 88 18.47 4.46 5.49
CA LYS A 88 18.89 5.74 6.09
C LYS A 88 18.52 6.96 5.25
N THR A 89 17.63 6.79 4.25
CA THR A 89 17.12 7.95 3.50
C THR A 89 16.30 8.86 4.40
N THR A 90 16.19 10.14 4.04
CA THR A 90 15.35 11.12 4.75
C THR A 90 13.94 10.59 4.95
N LEU A 91 13.35 10.00 3.89
CA LEU A 91 12.03 9.41 3.98
C LEU A 91 11.98 8.24 4.95
N SER A 92 12.96 7.33 4.94
CA SER A 92 12.99 6.19 5.86
C SER A 92 13.04 6.63 7.33
N GLU A 93 13.82 7.64 7.66
CA GLU A 93 13.86 8.20 9.02
C GLU A 93 12.55 8.90 9.40
N TYR A 94 11.95 9.62 8.46
CA TYR A 94 10.63 10.23 8.63
C TYR A 94 9.55 9.18 8.92
N LEU A 95 9.51 8.10 8.14
CA LEU A 95 8.56 7.00 8.34
C LEU A 95 8.75 6.31 9.69
N LYS A 96 9.99 6.11 10.14
CA LYS A 96 10.29 5.57 11.49
C LYS A 96 9.71 6.47 12.58
N THR A 97 9.89 7.79 12.45
CA THR A 97 9.35 8.76 13.41
C THR A 97 7.82 8.67 13.46
N LYS A 98 7.15 8.65 12.31
CA LYS A 98 5.68 8.54 12.23
C LYS A 98 5.16 7.23 12.80
N LYS A 99 5.80 6.11 12.46
CA LYS A 99 5.47 4.80 13.04
C LYS A 99 5.62 4.79 14.56
N ASN A 100 6.72 5.34 15.09
CA ASN A 100 6.98 5.33 16.53
C ASN A 100 6.00 6.22 17.32
N ALA A 101 5.37 7.20 16.67
CA ALA A 101 4.33 8.05 17.27
C ALA A 101 2.94 7.37 17.29
N ASP A 102 2.78 6.21 16.66
CA ASP A 102 1.50 5.53 16.50
C ASP A 102 1.65 4.02 16.70
N ASP A 103 1.29 3.53 17.86
CA ASP A 103 1.49 2.14 18.27
C ASP A 103 0.62 1.13 17.49
N THR A 104 -0.37 1.61 16.72
CA THR A 104 -1.14 0.76 15.81
C THR A 104 -0.36 0.39 14.56
N ILE A 105 0.66 1.16 14.19
CA ILE A 105 1.50 0.92 13.00
C ILE A 105 2.65 -0.01 13.39
N ALA A 106 2.66 -1.22 12.84
CA ALA A 106 3.77 -2.17 12.97
C ALA A 106 4.86 -1.93 11.93
N LYS A 107 4.45 -1.60 10.69
CA LYS A 107 5.31 -1.42 9.52
C LYS A 107 4.79 -0.31 8.63
N VAL A 108 5.70 0.37 7.94
CA VAL A 108 5.34 1.32 6.90
C VAL A 108 6.42 1.37 5.83
N PHE A 109 6.00 1.41 4.57
CA PHE A 109 6.91 1.63 3.44
C PHE A 109 6.24 2.38 2.31
N VAL A 110 7.04 3.05 1.50
CA VAL A 110 6.62 3.84 0.34
C VAL A 110 7.29 3.27 -0.91
N SER A 111 6.53 3.16 -1.98
CA SER A 111 7.01 2.77 -3.31
C SER A 111 6.75 3.87 -4.32
N GLY A 112 7.67 4.04 -5.27
CA GLY A 112 7.52 4.90 -6.43
C GLY A 112 6.51 4.37 -7.45
N ALA A 113 6.35 5.06 -8.57
CA ALA A 113 5.42 4.68 -9.63
C ALA A 113 5.75 3.32 -10.27
N ASP A 114 7.01 2.92 -10.28
CA ASP A 114 7.50 1.63 -10.77
C ASP A 114 7.35 0.48 -9.77
N GLY A 115 6.86 0.75 -8.56
CA GLY A 115 6.71 -0.21 -7.46
C GLY A 115 7.98 -0.43 -6.64
N SER A 116 9.13 0.13 -7.03
CA SER A 116 10.36 0.02 -6.24
C SER A 116 10.32 0.87 -4.97
N LYS A 117 11.14 0.54 -3.97
CA LYS A 117 11.14 1.23 -2.69
C LYS A 117 11.77 2.61 -2.77
N VAL A 118 11.07 3.59 -2.19
CA VAL A 118 11.56 4.94 -1.93
C VAL A 118 12.02 5.10 -0.47
N GLY A 119 11.28 4.48 0.46
CA GLY A 119 11.61 4.50 1.88
C GLY A 119 10.84 3.44 2.67
N PHE A 120 11.37 3.06 3.83
CA PHE A 120 10.75 2.07 4.71
C PHE A 120 11.25 2.22 6.16
N ASP A 121 10.43 1.83 7.13
CA ASP A 121 10.83 1.82 8.55
C ASP A 121 11.79 0.66 8.89
N ALA A 122 11.58 -0.50 8.26
CA ALA A 122 12.39 -1.70 8.40
C ALA A 122 12.44 -2.48 7.09
N LYS A 123 13.49 -3.29 6.88
CA LYS A 123 13.62 -4.15 5.71
C LYS A 123 12.39 -5.05 5.57
N THR A 124 11.77 -5.01 4.40
CA THR A 124 10.61 -5.84 4.02
C THR A 124 11.06 -7.03 3.19
N GLU A 125 10.16 -7.97 2.91
CA GLU A 125 10.46 -9.17 2.09
C GLU A 125 10.79 -8.84 0.64
N HIS A 126 10.18 -7.79 0.08
CA HIS A 126 10.29 -7.46 -1.35
C HIS A 126 10.95 -6.11 -1.56
N TRP A 127 11.80 -6.01 -2.57
CA TRP A 127 12.34 -4.76 -3.09
C TRP A 127 11.29 -3.98 -3.88
N THR A 128 10.61 -4.65 -4.80
CA THR A 128 9.56 -4.06 -5.60
C THR A 128 8.21 -4.69 -5.33
N HIS A 129 7.16 -3.88 -5.36
CA HIS A 129 5.76 -4.30 -5.23
C HIS A 129 4.99 -4.20 -6.56
N LYS A 130 5.72 -3.99 -7.68
CA LYS A 130 5.13 -4.00 -9.02
C LYS A 130 4.34 -5.30 -9.26
N GLY A 131 3.12 -5.19 -9.76
CA GLY A 131 2.21 -6.32 -9.96
C GLY A 131 1.50 -6.83 -8.70
N MET A 132 1.79 -6.26 -7.53
CA MET A 132 1.13 -6.66 -6.28
C MET A 132 -0.07 -5.75 -5.98
N PRO A 133 -1.24 -6.30 -5.55
CA PRO A 133 -2.44 -5.49 -5.28
C PRO A 133 -2.22 -4.34 -4.31
N LYS A 134 -1.34 -4.49 -3.32
CA LYS A 134 -0.99 -3.44 -2.35
C LYS A 134 -0.31 -2.20 -2.97
N HIS A 135 0.18 -2.32 -4.20
CA HIS A 135 0.74 -1.22 -5.00
C HIS A 135 -0.20 -0.85 -6.15
N GLU A 136 -0.65 -1.85 -6.93
CA GLU A 136 -1.44 -1.61 -8.14
C GLU A 136 -2.79 -0.93 -7.85
N VAL A 137 -3.49 -1.32 -6.77
CA VAL A 137 -4.76 -0.69 -6.41
C VAL A 137 -4.56 0.78 -5.99
N PRO A 138 -3.61 1.14 -5.10
CA PRO A 138 -3.27 2.54 -4.84
C PRO A 138 -2.91 3.35 -6.10
N MET A 139 -2.23 2.76 -7.08
CA MET A 139 -1.90 3.44 -8.33
C MET A 139 -3.13 3.79 -9.19
N THR A 140 -4.30 3.20 -8.90
CA THR A 140 -5.60 3.65 -9.47
C THR A 140 -6.26 4.79 -8.68
N GLY A 141 -5.67 5.23 -7.57
CA GLY A 141 -6.25 6.21 -6.65
C GLY A 141 -7.13 5.61 -5.56
N ALA A 142 -7.30 4.27 -5.52
CA ALA A 142 -8.14 3.57 -4.55
C ALA A 142 -7.34 3.10 -3.33
N THR A 143 -8.02 2.89 -2.22
CA THR A 143 -7.45 2.23 -1.03
C THR A 143 -7.49 0.72 -1.19
N TRP A 144 -6.37 0.05 -0.91
CA TRP A 144 -6.31 -1.41 -0.83
C TRP A 144 -6.29 -1.85 0.64
N ILE A 145 -7.03 -2.91 0.96
CA ILE A 145 -7.05 -3.53 2.28
C ILE A 145 -6.78 -5.02 2.11
N GLY A 146 -5.72 -5.51 2.74
CA GLY A 146 -5.37 -6.93 2.75
C GLY A 146 -6.17 -7.73 3.78
N SER A 147 -6.03 -9.05 3.72
CA SER A 147 -6.53 -9.94 4.79
C SER A 147 -5.66 -9.85 6.04
N VAL A 148 -6.23 -10.21 7.20
CA VAL A 148 -5.45 -10.41 8.43
C VAL A 148 -4.50 -11.58 8.20
N LYS A 149 -3.21 -11.37 8.47
CA LYS A 149 -2.17 -12.39 8.38
C LYS A 149 -1.23 -12.32 9.58
N MET A 150 -0.68 -13.47 9.96
CA MET A 150 0.48 -13.50 10.84
C MET A 150 1.67 -12.93 10.07
N ASP A 151 2.39 -12.04 10.69
CA ASP A 151 3.62 -11.45 10.13
C ASP A 151 4.83 -12.19 10.71
N ASP A 152 5.56 -12.90 9.86
CA ASP A 152 6.66 -13.77 10.27
C ASP A 152 7.82 -13.00 10.94
N SER A 153 7.98 -11.71 10.59
CA SER A 153 9.06 -10.89 11.14
C SER A 153 8.76 -10.33 12.53
N THR A 154 7.49 -10.18 12.88
CA THR A 154 7.05 -9.61 14.18
C THR A 154 6.31 -10.61 15.05
N GLY A 155 5.85 -11.74 14.52
CA GLY A 155 5.00 -12.72 15.21
C GLY A 155 3.62 -12.16 15.58
N GLN A 156 3.17 -11.07 14.94
CA GLN A 156 1.92 -10.38 15.23
C GLN A 156 0.90 -10.54 14.09
N GLN A 157 -0.38 -10.53 14.43
CA GLN A 157 -1.43 -10.43 13.42
C GLN A 157 -1.50 -9.01 12.88
N LEU A 158 -1.26 -8.86 11.59
CA LEU A 158 -1.32 -7.58 10.89
C LEU A 158 -2.39 -7.61 9.81
N ILE A 159 -2.98 -6.42 9.58
CA ILE A 159 -3.75 -6.11 8.38
C ILE A 159 -2.99 -5.04 7.60
N GLN A 160 -2.75 -5.27 6.31
CA GLN A 160 -2.07 -4.28 5.48
C GLN A 160 -3.10 -3.36 4.81
N VAL A 161 -2.78 -2.06 4.78
CA VAL A 161 -3.55 -1.03 4.10
C VAL A 161 -2.63 -0.28 3.15
N GLY A 162 -2.97 -0.27 1.87
CA GLY A 162 -2.28 0.50 0.83
C GLY A 162 -3.07 1.74 0.45
N LEU A 163 -2.42 2.90 0.45
CA LEU A 163 -2.99 4.18 0.05
C LEU A 163 -2.18 4.77 -1.12
N PRO A 164 -2.80 5.55 -2.01
CA PRO A 164 -2.07 6.29 -3.02
C PRO A 164 -1.21 7.39 -2.39
N VAL A 165 -0.04 7.66 -2.96
CA VAL A 165 0.68 8.93 -2.78
C VAL A 165 0.25 9.84 -3.92
N LEU A 166 -0.29 11.02 -3.60
CA LEU A 166 -0.98 11.89 -4.55
C LEU A 166 -0.21 13.21 -4.75
N ASP A 167 0.06 13.57 -6.00
CA ASP A 167 0.52 14.91 -6.40
C ASP A 167 -0.58 15.57 -7.26
N GLY A 168 -1.18 16.64 -6.75
CA GLY A 168 -2.30 17.30 -7.43
C GLY A 168 -3.50 16.37 -7.69
N GLY A 169 -3.75 15.39 -6.83
CA GLY A 169 -4.81 14.39 -6.99
C GLY A 169 -4.47 13.19 -7.88
N LYS A 170 -3.28 13.18 -8.52
CA LYS A 170 -2.81 12.08 -9.36
C LYS A 170 -1.93 11.12 -8.56
N PRO A 171 -2.17 9.79 -8.60
CA PRO A 171 -1.29 8.82 -7.98
C PRO A 171 0.10 8.83 -8.62
N ILE A 172 1.12 8.97 -7.78
CA ILE A 172 2.54 8.97 -8.18
C ILE A 172 3.35 7.86 -7.49
N GLY A 173 2.72 7.12 -6.59
CA GLY A 173 3.31 6.04 -5.83
C GLY A 173 2.30 5.47 -4.86
N SER A 174 2.75 4.58 -3.98
CA SER A 174 1.93 3.98 -2.94
C SER A 174 2.62 4.01 -1.59
N ILE A 175 1.82 4.15 -0.52
CA ILE A 175 2.26 3.94 0.87
C ILE A 175 1.48 2.78 1.47
N VAL A 176 2.17 1.85 2.12
CA VAL A 176 1.56 0.67 2.73
C VAL A 176 1.87 0.62 4.22
N PHE A 177 0.82 0.48 5.01
CA PHE A 177 0.89 0.31 6.46
C PHE A 177 0.56 -1.14 6.83
N GLY A 178 1.33 -1.74 7.72
CA GLY A 178 0.97 -2.96 8.44
C GLY A 178 0.43 -2.56 9.81
N LEU A 179 -0.87 -2.74 10.04
CA LEU A 179 -1.54 -2.35 11.27
C LEU A 179 -1.70 -3.54 12.20
N ARG A 180 -1.41 -3.35 13.49
CA ARG A 180 -1.59 -4.36 14.53
C ARG A 180 -3.07 -4.57 14.81
N VAL A 181 -3.55 -5.81 14.63
CA VAL A 181 -4.97 -6.14 14.82
C VAL A 181 -5.38 -6.01 16.29
N ASP A 182 -4.51 -6.36 17.23
CA ASP A 182 -4.75 -6.22 18.67
C ASP A 182 -4.89 -4.75 19.13
N LYS A 183 -4.29 -3.81 18.41
CA LYS A 183 -4.41 -2.36 18.65
C LYS A 183 -5.63 -1.73 17.99
N LEU A 184 -6.30 -2.45 17.09
CA LEU A 184 -7.55 -2.06 16.46
C LEU A 184 -8.79 -2.60 17.22
N ARG A 185 -8.62 -3.17 18.41
CA ARG A 185 -9.72 -3.70 19.25
C ARG A 185 -10.30 -2.64 20.18
#